data_11d6c14c87635377ace70226612c6077
#
_entry.id   11d6c14c87635377ace70226612c6077
#
_cell.length_a   1.000
_cell.length_b   1.000
_cell.length_c   1.000
_cell.angle_alpha   90.00
_cell.angle_beta   90.00
_cell.angle_gamma   90.00
#
_symmetry.space_group_name_H-M   'P 1'
#
loop_
_entity.id
_entity.type
_entity.pdbx_description
1 polymer ?
#
loop_
_entity_poly.entity_id
_entity_poly.type
_entity_poly.pdbx_seq_one_letter_code
_entity_poly.pdbx_strand_id
1 'polypeptide(L)'
;MGGLVIKKAFLLAKQDATDRYLVKRICAMYFLATPHSGSDSAKLLSNILNITYSSRAYVSDLKRGSDAIKSINHEFSKHSKDIDLWSFYETQKLNIGVFRVLIVDPDSATLGYRKEKCIPLNADHRSICKFEAPNDPNYILIRNALAVTINRAMELGMIQSQLSQTGR
;
A
#
# COMPACT_ATOMS: atom_id res chain seq x y z
N MET A 1 -1.80 2.27 -8.58
CA MET A 1 -3.29 2.47 -8.58
C MET A 1 -3.98 1.58 -7.57
N GLY A 2 -3.72 0.25 -7.51
CA GLY A 2 -4.40 -0.69 -6.60
C GLY A 2 -4.42 -0.28 -5.13
N GLY A 3 -3.34 0.27 -4.59
CA GLY A 3 -3.30 0.74 -3.21
C GLY A 3 -4.27 1.87 -2.89
N LEU A 4 -4.58 2.75 -3.85
CA LEU A 4 -5.60 3.80 -3.68
C LEU A 4 -7.01 3.20 -3.68
N VAL A 5 -7.25 2.18 -4.50
CA VAL A 5 -8.53 1.45 -4.54
C VAL A 5 -8.79 0.78 -3.19
N ILE A 6 -7.80 0.10 -2.63
CA ILE A 6 -7.91 -0.56 -1.31
C ILE A 6 -8.19 0.45 -0.19
N LYS A 7 -7.51 1.60 -0.19
CA LYS A 7 -7.78 2.67 0.78
C LYS A 7 -9.23 3.17 0.69
N LYS A 8 -9.70 3.42 -0.54
CA LYS A 8 -11.08 3.88 -0.77
C LYS A 8 -12.09 2.82 -0.36
N ALA A 9 -11.87 1.55 -0.71
CA ALA A 9 -12.73 0.44 -0.31
C ALA A 9 -12.81 0.31 1.22
N PHE A 10 -11.67 0.41 1.92
CA PHE A 10 -11.63 0.41 3.38
C PHE A 10 -12.44 1.56 3.99
N LEU A 11 -12.33 2.77 3.45
CA LEU A 11 -13.10 3.91 3.92
C LEU A 11 -14.59 3.74 3.70
N LEU A 12 -15.00 3.21 2.54
CA LEU A 12 -16.40 2.92 2.24
C LEU A 12 -16.97 1.86 3.17
N ALA A 13 -16.26 0.74 3.34
CA ALA A 13 -16.67 -0.34 4.25
C ALA A 13 -16.78 0.14 5.72
N LYS A 14 -15.97 1.12 6.12
CA LYS A 14 -16.05 1.71 7.46
C LYS A 14 -17.30 2.57 7.65
N GLN A 15 -17.77 3.21 6.60
CA GLN A 15 -19.00 4.04 6.61
C GLN A 15 -20.27 3.18 6.55
N ASP A 16 -20.21 2.03 5.88
CA ASP A 16 -21.34 1.11 5.76
C ASP A 16 -21.53 0.27 7.03
N ALA A 17 -22.73 0.27 7.58
CA ALA A 17 -23.06 -0.51 8.77
C ALA A 17 -22.95 -2.02 8.52
N THR A 18 -23.26 -2.46 7.31
CA THR A 18 -23.21 -3.88 6.88
C THR A 18 -21.78 -4.40 6.77
N ASP A 19 -20.87 -3.55 6.29
CA ASP A 19 -19.48 -3.96 6.02
C ASP A 19 -18.51 -3.65 7.16
N ARG A 20 -18.98 -2.95 8.21
CA ARG A 20 -18.13 -2.54 9.34
C ARG A 20 -17.47 -3.72 10.06
N TYR A 21 -18.10 -4.90 10.04
CA TYR A 21 -17.51 -6.11 10.64
C TYR A 21 -16.26 -6.59 9.87
N LEU A 22 -16.22 -6.40 8.54
CA LEU A 22 -15.06 -6.74 7.71
C LEU A 22 -13.86 -5.87 8.08
N VAL A 23 -14.10 -4.57 8.27
CA VAL A 23 -13.04 -3.62 8.66
C VAL A 23 -12.39 -4.01 9.97
N LYS A 24 -13.15 -4.49 10.94
CA LYS A 24 -12.63 -4.95 12.24
C LYS A 24 -11.70 -6.18 12.12
N ARG A 25 -11.76 -6.91 11.02
CA ARG A 25 -10.91 -8.08 10.75
C ARG A 25 -9.63 -7.74 9.99
N ILE A 26 -9.50 -6.50 9.52
CA ILE A 26 -8.30 -6.05 8.83
C ILE A 26 -7.27 -5.63 9.87
N CYS A 27 -6.24 -6.46 10.09
CA CYS A 27 -5.17 -6.17 11.03
C CYS A 27 -3.94 -5.53 10.38
N ALA A 28 -3.74 -5.72 9.07
CA ALA A 28 -2.61 -5.14 8.34
C ALA A 28 -2.96 -4.82 6.89
N MET A 29 -2.20 -3.89 6.29
CA MET A 29 -2.22 -3.60 4.86
C MET A 29 -0.80 -3.49 4.33
N TYR A 30 -0.58 -4.07 3.14
CA TYR A 30 0.70 -4.13 2.47
C TYR A 30 0.61 -3.37 1.14
N PHE A 31 1.46 -2.38 1.00
CA PHE A 31 1.54 -1.55 -0.20
C PHE A 31 2.86 -1.80 -0.91
N LEU A 32 2.82 -2.18 -2.18
CA LEU A 32 3.98 -2.41 -3.01
C LEU A 32 4.04 -1.33 -4.10
N ALA A 33 5.05 -0.48 -4.05
CA ALA A 33 5.24 0.69 -4.93
C ALA A 33 3.93 1.47 -5.15
N THR A 34 3.18 1.70 -4.06
CA THR A 34 1.95 2.47 -4.12
C THR A 34 2.26 3.95 -3.89
N PRO A 35 1.85 4.85 -4.80
CA PRO A 35 2.00 6.27 -4.56
C PRO A 35 1.01 6.74 -3.50
N HIS A 36 1.51 7.16 -2.35
CA HIS A 36 0.71 7.65 -1.23
C HIS A 36 0.68 9.17 -1.15
N SER A 37 1.81 9.79 -1.38
CA SER A 37 1.98 11.24 -1.37
C SER A 37 2.92 11.64 -2.50
N GLY A 38 2.88 12.88 -2.87
CA GLY A 38 3.81 13.46 -3.83
C GLY A 38 3.34 14.85 -4.21
N SER A 39 4.23 15.81 -4.11
CA SER A 39 4.06 17.15 -4.68
C SER A 39 3.93 17.08 -6.21
N ASP A 40 4.41 15.99 -6.81
CA ASP A 40 4.44 15.73 -8.25
C ASP A 40 3.52 14.56 -8.65
N SER A 41 2.32 14.48 -8.07
CA SER A 41 1.32 13.46 -8.48
C SER A 41 1.06 13.48 -10.00
N ALA A 42 1.19 14.61 -10.66
CA ALA A 42 1.10 14.75 -12.11
C ALA A 42 2.30 14.10 -12.83
N LYS A 43 3.53 14.21 -12.29
CA LYS A 43 4.75 13.61 -12.85
C LYS A 43 4.75 12.10 -12.64
N LEU A 44 4.43 11.67 -11.44
CA LEU A 44 4.26 10.25 -11.10
C LEU A 44 3.24 9.59 -12.02
N LEU A 45 2.14 10.24 -12.22
CA LEU A 45 1.05 9.80 -13.05
C LEU A 45 1.42 9.78 -14.53
N SER A 46 2.14 10.79 -15.00
CA SER A 46 2.73 10.81 -16.35
C SER A 46 3.68 9.62 -16.55
N ASN A 47 4.51 9.30 -15.55
CA ASN A 47 5.42 8.16 -15.60
C ASN A 47 4.66 6.82 -15.67
N ILE A 48 3.61 6.65 -14.86
CA ILE A 48 2.76 5.45 -14.88
C ILE A 48 2.05 5.31 -16.22
N LEU A 49 1.54 6.39 -16.79
CA LEU A 49 0.84 6.39 -18.08
C LEU A 49 1.77 6.09 -19.26
N ASN A 50 3.00 6.61 -19.23
CA ASN A 50 4.02 6.29 -20.22
C ASN A 50 4.36 4.80 -20.25
N ILE A 51 4.22 4.09 -19.12
CA ILE A 51 4.43 2.65 -19.03
C ILE A 51 3.24 1.85 -19.57
N THR A 52 2.02 2.36 -19.38
CA THR A 52 0.80 1.60 -19.68
C THR A 52 0.29 1.79 -21.11
N TYR A 53 0.98 2.57 -21.96
CA TYR A 53 0.54 2.90 -23.31
C TYR A 53 -0.90 3.43 -23.39
N SER A 54 -1.46 3.93 -22.32
CA SER A 54 -2.85 4.35 -22.26
C SER A 54 -3.02 5.79 -22.73
N SER A 55 -4.03 6.01 -23.54
CA SER A 55 -4.28 7.24 -24.29
C SER A 55 -4.45 8.50 -23.40
N ARG A 56 -4.12 9.64 -23.98
CA ARG A 56 -4.09 10.99 -23.39
C ARG A 56 -5.38 11.48 -22.69
N ALA A 57 -6.52 10.84 -22.93
CA ALA A 57 -7.80 11.20 -22.32
C ALA A 57 -7.80 11.01 -20.76
N TYR A 58 -7.05 10.02 -20.27
CA TYR A 58 -6.92 9.76 -18.83
C TYR A 58 -6.08 10.81 -18.07
N VAL A 59 -5.22 11.56 -18.76
CA VAL A 59 -4.30 12.52 -18.11
C VAL A 59 -5.04 13.72 -17.55
N SER A 60 -6.11 14.20 -18.21
CA SER A 60 -6.93 15.33 -17.72
C SER A 60 -7.74 14.95 -16.47
N ASP A 61 -8.25 13.72 -16.43
CA ASP A 61 -8.99 13.23 -15.28
C ASP A 61 -8.09 12.97 -14.06
N LEU A 62 -6.83 12.67 -14.31
CA LEU A 62 -5.84 12.42 -13.26
C LEU A 62 -5.28 13.72 -12.65
N LYS A 63 -5.25 14.83 -13.38
CA LYS A 63 -4.98 16.16 -12.78
C LYS A 63 -6.10 16.56 -11.81
N ARG A 64 -7.35 16.25 -12.12
CA ARG A 64 -8.49 16.36 -11.18
C ARG A 64 -8.41 15.36 -10.04
N GLY A 65 -7.76 14.21 -10.25
CA GLY A 65 -7.54 13.16 -9.27
C GLY A 65 -6.55 13.49 -8.15
N SER A 66 -5.72 14.53 -8.27
CA SER A 66 -4.74 14.86 -7.24
C SER A 66 -5.41 15.24 -5.91
N ASP A 67 -6.51 15.97 -5.94
CA ASP A 67 -7.25 16.37 -4.74
C ASP A 67 -8.06 15.22 -4.17
N ALA A 68 -8.60 14.35 -5.02
CA ALA A 68 -9.24 13.11 -4.60
C ALA A 68 -8.24 12.16 -3.92
N ILE A 69 -7.02 12.03 -4.43
CA ILE A 69 -5.94 11.24 -3.83
C ILE A 69 -5.56 11.81 -2.46
N LYS A 70 -5.37 13.12 -2.35
CA LYS A 70 -5.10 13.80 -1.08
C LYS A 70 -6.21 13.57 -0.07
N SER A 71 -7.48 13.70 -0.51
CA SER A 71 -8.64 13.46 0.33
C SER A 71 -8.70 12.01 0.83
N ILE A 72 -8.48 11.02 -0.06
CA ILE A 72 -8.43 9.60 0.33
C ILE A 72 -7.31 9.35 1.36
N ASN A 73 -6.13 9.88 1.13
CA ASN A 73 -4.99 9.70 2.04
C ASN A 73 -5.23 10.36 3.39
N HIS A 74 -5.80 11.56 3.40
CA HIS A 74 -6.13 12.28 4.62
C HIS A 74 -7.19 11.52 5.46
N GLU A 75 -8.27 11.06 4.83
CA GLU A 75 -9.27 10.26 5.54
C GLU A 75 -8.73 8.91 5.99
N PHE A 76 -7.93 8.24 5.15
CA PHE A 76 -7.30 6.97 5.50
C PHE A 76 -6.39 7.12 6.74
N SER A 77 -5.63 8.22 6.85
CA SER A 77 -4.76 8.49 8.00
C SER A 77 -5.51 8.54 9.33
N LYS A 78 -6.71 9.10 9.32
CA LYS A 78 -7.56 9.19 10.52
C LYS A 78 -8.07 7.82 10.98
N HIS A 79 -8.27 6.92 10.03
CA HIS A 79 -9.00 5.67 10.25
C HIS A 79 -8.14 4.41 10.29
N SER A 80 -6.85 4.50 9.97
CA SER A 80 -5.90 3.36 9.89
C SER A 80 -4.98 3.19 11.10
N LYS A 81 -5.26 3.89 12.20
CA LYS A 81 -4.38 3.93 13.39
C LYS A 81 -4.15 2.57 14.05
N ASP A 82 -5.13 1.67 13.93
CA ASP A 82 -5.12 0.34 14.52
C ASP A 82 -4.68 -0.75 13.52
N ILE A 83 -4.30 -0.37 12.31
CA ILE A 83 -3.86 -1.27 11.24
C ILE A 83 -2.34 -1.21 11.13
N ASP A 84 -1.68 -2.36 11.08
CA ASP A 84 -0.26 -2.42 10.76
C ASP A 84 -0.05 -2.11 9.27
N LEU A 85 0.72 -1.05 9.00
CA LEU A 85 0.97 -0.58 7.65
C LEU A 85 2.40 -0.92 7.23
N TRP A 86 2.51 -1.58 6.07
CA TRP A 86 3.76 -1.97 5.48
C TRP A 86 3.85 -1.37 4.08
N SER A 87 4.87 -0.55 3.84
CA SER A 87 5.14 0.07 2.54
C SER A 87 6.45 -0.45 1.99
N PHE A 88 6.36 -1.18 0.89
CA PHE A 88 7.49 -1.70 0.12
C PHE A 88 7.70 -0.78 -1.07
N TYR A 89 8.91 -0.27 -1.23
CA TYR A 89 9.24 0.65 -2.32
C TYR A 89 10.37 0.12 -3.20
N GLU A 90 10.30 0.51 -4.48
CA GLU A 90 11.27 0.13 -5.48
C GLU A 90 12.58 0.90 -5.31
N THR A 91 13.72 0.22 -5.55
CA THR A 91 15.03 0.86 -5.53
C THR A 91 15.69 0.86 -6.91
N GLN A 92 15.13 0.12 -7.87
CA GLN A 92 15.65 0.04 -9.21
C GLN A 92 14.86 0.94 -10.16
N LYS A 93 15.60 1.64 -11.04
CA LYS A 93 14.99 2.47 -12.08
C LYS A 93 14.49 1.60 -13.23
N LEU A 94 13.27 1.84 -13.66
CA LEU A 94 12.70 1.21 -14.85
C LEU A 94 13.26 1.87 -16.12
N ASN A 95 13.64 1.04 -17.09
CA ASN A 95 14.03 1.51 -18.41
C ASN A 95 12.79 1.78 -19.27
N ILE A 96 12.62 3.01 -19.73
CA ILE A 96 11.54 3.44 -20.63
C ILE A 96 12.20 4.08 -21.84
N GLY A 97 12.38 3.31 -22.91
CA GLY A 97 13.15 3.75 -24.07
C GLY A 97 14.58 4.08 -23.68
N VAL A 98 15.00 5.32 -23.88
CA VAL A 98 16.34 5.83 -23.52
C VAL A 98 16.45 6.36 -22.10
N PHE A 99 15.34 6.45 -21.37
CA PHE A 99 15.29 7.01 -20.02
C PHE A 99 15.28 5.92 -18.95
N ARG A 100 15.95 6.20 -17.82
CA ARG A 100 15.92 5.39 -16.60
C ARG A 100 15.22 6.17 -15.51
N VAL A 101 14.03 5.74 -15.10
CA VAL A 101 13.16 6.47 -14.18
C VAL A 101 12.74 5.58 -13.01
N LEU A 102 12.85 6.11 -11.81
CA LEU A 102 12.16 5.55 -10.65
C LEU A 102 10.69 5.97 -10.75
N ILE A 103 9.78 5.01 -10.79
CA ILE A 103 8.36 5.31 -11.05
C ILE A 103 7.69 5.87 -9.82
N VAL A 104 7.91 5.24 -8.67
CA VAL A 104 7.45 5.72 -7.38
C VAL A 104 8.67 5.91 -6.50
N ASP A 105 9.04 7.15 -6.24
CA ASP A 105 10.14 7.45 -5.33
C ASP A 105 9.79 7.06 -3.89
N PRO A 106 10.78 6.85 -3.00
CA PRO A 106 10.55 6.41 -1.62
C PRO A 106 9.62 7.34 -0.84
N ASP A 107 9.72 8.66 -1.02
CA ASP A 107 8.90 9.64 -0.32
C ASP A 107 7.44 9.56 -0.78
N SER A 108 7.21 9.28 -2.06
CA SER A 108 5.88 9.04 -2.60
C SER A 108 5.32 7.67 -2.21
N ALA A 109 6.18 6.66 -2.04
CA ALA A 109 5.80 5.28 -1.72
C ALA A 109 5.50 5.05 -0.25
N THR A 110 5.74 6.03 0.60
CA THR A 110 5.51 5.95 2.05
C THR A 110 4.38 6.87 2.48
N LEU A 111 3.64 6.45 3.52
CA LEU A 111 2.54 7.23 4.09
C LEU A 111 3.05 8.32 5.05
N GLY A 112 4.26 8.13 5.58
CA GLY A 112 4.83 9.00 6.60
C GLY A 112 4.20 8.84 7.98
N TYR A 113 3.56 7.70 8.27
CA TYR A 113 2.91 7.47 9.56
C TYR A 113 3.89 6.87 10.57
N ARG A 114 3.79 7.28 11.83
CA ARG A 114 4.73 6.89 12.90
C ARG A 114 4.91 5.37 13.07
N LYS A 115 3.89 4.58 12.76
CA LYS A 115 3.90 3.11 12.91
C LYS A 115 4.08 2.37 11.59
N GLU A 116 4.27 3.09 10.49
CA GLU A 116 4.49 2.50 9.19
C GLU A 116 5.86 1.81 9.14
N LYS A 117 5.89 0.63 8.55
CA LYS A 117 7.11 -0.12 8.31
C LYS A 117 7.46 -0.01 6.84
N CYS A 118 8.58 0.67 6.53
CA CYS A 118 9.02 0.96 5.18
C CYS A 118 10.20 0.05 4.83
N ILE A 119 10.08 -0.73 3.75
CA ILE A 119 11.07 -1.72 3.35
C ILE A 119 11.45 -1.52 1.88
N PRO A 120 12.74 -1.29 1.58
CA PRO A 120 13.23 -1.24 0.21
C PRO A 120 13.23 -2.65 -0.40
N LEU A 121 12.79 -2.77 -1.66
CA LEU A 121 12.94 -3.97 -2.45
C LEU A 121 13.87 -3.70 -3.63
N ASN A 122 14.78 -4.63 -3.89
CA ASN A 122 15.70 -4.57 -5.03
C ASN A 122 14.95 -4.94 -6.32
N ALA A 123 14.05 -4.08 -6.75
CA ALA A 123 13.16 -4.27 -7.89
C ALA A 123 12.80 -2.91 -8.50
N ASP A 124 12.39 -2.94 -9.75
CA ASP A 124 11.71 -1.82 -10.41
C ASP A 124 10.17 -1.95 -10.30
N HIS A 125 9.44 -0.97 -10.81
CA HIS A 125 7.97 -0.93 -10.73
C HIS A 125 7.26 -2.13 -11.39
N ARG A 126 7.88 -2.79 -12.37
CA ARG A 126 7.30 -3.94 -13.08
C ARG A 126 7.59 -5.27 -12.39
N SER A 127 8.71 -5.33 -11.68
CA SER A 127 9.20 -6.56 -11.04
C SER A 127 8.90 -6.64 -9.53
N ILE A 128 8.51 -5.55 -8.88
CA ILE A 128 8.32 -5.48 -7.42
C ILE A 128 7.32 -6.51 -6.85
N CYS A 129 6.39 -7.00 -7.66
CA CYS A 129 5.43 -8.05 -7.29
C CYS A 129 5.75 -9.41 -7.93
N LYS A 130 6.94 -9.58 -8.51
CA LYS A 130 7.33 -10.80 -9.22
C LYS A 130 8.54 -11.41 -8.53
N PHE A 131 8.45 -12.67 -8.18
CA PHE A 131 9.50 -13.39 -7.49
C PHE A 131 9.85 -14.65 -8.30
N GLU A 132 11.13 -14.86 -8.55
CA GLU A 132 11.59 -15.96 -9.42
C GLU A 132 11.60 -17.30 -8.68
N ALA A 133 11.83 -17.27 -7.37
CA ALA A 133 11.94 -18.49 -6.56
C ALA A 133 11.63 -18.22 -5.07
N PRO A 134 11.36 -19.26 -4.26
CA PRO A 134 11.12 -19.11 -2.82
C PRO A 134 12.29 -18.54 -2.02
N ASN A 135 13.50 -18.57 -2.57
CA ASN A 135 14.71 -17.98 -1.97
C ASN A 135 15.05 -16.59 -2.50
N ASP A 136 14.18 -15.98 -3.33
CA ASP A 136 14.32 -14.58 -3.75
C ASP A 136 14.36 -13.66 -2.53
N PRO A 137 15.39 -12.81 -2.39
CA PRO A 137 15.52 -11.91 -1.23
C PRO A 137 14.30 -10.99 -1.03
N ASN A 138 13.70 -10.49 -2.10
CA ASN A 138 12.51 -9.64 -2.02
C ASN A 138 11.28 -10.44 -1.54
N TYR A 139 11.13 -11.69 -2.03
CA TYR A 139 10.10 -12.61 -1.54
C TYR A 139 10.26 -12.89 -0.05
N ILE A 140 11.49 -13.16 0.40
CA ILE A 140 11.80 -13.43 1.80
C ILE A 140 11.41 -12.24 2.69
N LEU A 141 11.69 -11.01 2.27
CA LEU A 141 11.31 -9.79 3.01
C LEU A 141 9.78 -9.69 3.19
N ILE A 142 9.02 -9.88 2.12
CA ILE A 142 7.54 -9.82 2.17
C ILE A 142 6.98 -10.98 2.99
N ARG A 143 7.48 -12.21 2.79
CA ARG A 143 7.09 -13.40 3.56
C ARG A 143 7.31 -13.18 5.06
N ASN A 144 8.46 -12.64 5.44
CA ASN A 144 8.79 -12.38 6.84
C ASN A 144 7.87 -11.29 7.43
N ALA A 145 7.55 -10.24 6.68
CA ALA A 145 6.60 -9.23 7.10
C ALA A 145 5.19 -9.82 7.34
N LEU A 146 4.74 -10.71 6.45
CA LEU A 146 3.49 -11.44 6.60
C LEU A 146 3.52 -12.35 7.85
N ALA A 147 4.61 -13.09 8.06
CA ALA A 147 4.76 -13.97 9.23
C ALA A 147 4.67 -13.18 10.55
N VAL A 148 5.32 -12.02 10.64
CA VAL A 148 5.23 -11.13 11.82
C VAL A 148 3.78 -10.71 12.08
N THR A 149 3.04 -10.35 11.04
CA THR A 149 1.64 -9.95 11.19
C THR A 149 0.74 -11.11 11.62
N ILE A 150 0.93 -12.29 11.02
CA ILE A 150 0.16 -13.50 11.36
C ILE A 150 0.40 -13.89 12.82
N ASN A 151 1.66 -13.95 13.26
CA ASN A 151 1.99 -14.29 14.64
C ASN A 151 1.34 -13.33 15.63
N ARG A 152 1.42 -12.02 15.36
CA ARG A 152 0.78 -11.00 16.19
C ARG A 152 -0.75 -11.15 16.23
N ALA A 153 -1.38 -11.43 15.09
CA ALA A 153 -2.83 -11.65 15.02
C ALA A 153 -3.26 -12.88 15.81
N MET A 154 -2.47 -13.95 15.77
CA MET A 154 -2.70 -15.17 16.54
C MET A 154 -2.55 -14.92 18.04
N GLU A 155 -1.51 -14.21 18.48
CA GLU A 155 -1.32 -13.83 19.89
C GLU A 155 -2.51 -13.03 20.43
N LEU A 156 -2.96 -12.02 19.69
CA LEU A 156 -4.12 -11.21 20.07
C LEU A 156 -5.42 -12.03 20.13
N GLY A 157 -5.61 -12.97 19.19
CA GLY A 157 -6.74 -13.88 19.18
C GLY A 157 -6.73 -14.85 20.38
N MET A 158 -5.58 -15.36 20.77
CA MET A 158 -5.42 -16.21 21.95
C MET A 158 -5.74 -15.44 23.24
N ILE A 159 -5.25 -14.21 23.39
CA ILE A 159 -5.54 -13.36 24.54
C ILE A 159 -7.04 -13.09 24.67
N GLN A 160 -7.70 -12.75 23.57
CA GLN A 160 -9.15 -12.51 23.56
C GLN A 160 -9.95 -13.74 23.95
N SER A 161 -9.54 -14.94 23.48
CA SER A 161 -10.20 -16.20 23.83
C SER A 161 -10.05 -16.54 25.31
N GLN A 162 -8.88 -16.32 25.92
CA GLN A 162 -8.64 -16.51 27.34
C GLN A 162 -9.48 -15.57 28.21
N LEU A 163 -9.54 -14.28 27.86
CA LEU A 163 -10.33 -13.30 28.59
C LEU A 163 -11.84 -13.60 28.54
N SER A 164 -12.31 -14.15 27.43
CA SER A 164 -13.73 -14.57 27.32
C SER A 164 -14.08 -15.83 28.13
N GLN A 165 -13.09 -16.66 28.48
CA GLN A 165 -13.29 -17.85 29.30
C GLN A 165 -13.20 -17.55 30.81
N THR A 166 -12.40 -16.56 31.23
CA THR A 166 -12.23 -16.16 32.63
C THR A 166 -13.30 -15.20 33.14
N GLY A 167 -14.09 -14.61 32.25
CA GLY A 167 -15.19 -13.70 32.58
C GLY A 167 -16.56 -14.38 32.73
N ARG A 168 -16.61 -15.72 32.80
CA ARG A 168 -17.77 -16.52 33.17
C ARG A 168 -17.57 -17.09 34.58
#